data_da498a71045b5a2b83dfaaf3942b5e00
#
_entry.id   da498a71045b5a2b83dfaaf3942b5e00
#
_cell.length_a   1.000
_cell.length_b   1.000
_cell.length_c   1.000
_cell.angle_alpha   90.00
_cell.angle_beta   90.00
_cell.angle_gamma   90.00
#
_symmetry.space_group_name_H-M   'P 1'
#
loop_
_entity.id
_entity.type
_entity.pdbx_description
1 polymer ?
#
loop_
_entity_poly.entity_id
_entity_poly.type
_entity_poly.pdbx_seq_one_letter_code
_entity_poly.pdbx_strand_id
1 'polypeptide(L)'
;MKESNAFLERVLPRAQGLTERPILLREDSGFDSQAHLALLEQQRQAFAEEGRRLDYLVKWNPRGSATADQDTWLAVAADYWQELRPGKRQALWTQTVSIHDDNKIEYVVKRVMRLVERTADHDGQLLLEPEVELEGWWTSLDEAPEAVIKRYQAHATHEQFHSEIKTDLDLERLPSGKFATNDLILHLAQLAYNILRLMGQLGMTGELSPVRHPAKRRRLRTVLQELVHRAALVIHKARQIILDFGQDIGRMTVLNTLRSRLRYPRGSPC
;
A
#
# COMPACT_ATOMS: atom_id res chain seq x y z
N MET A 1 19.81 -1.57 1.71
CA MET A 1 19.43 -0.70 2.85
C MET A 1 20.01 0.72 2.78
N LYS A 2 21.30 0.96 2.51
CA LYS A 2 21.83 2.35 2.36
C LYS A 2 21.06 3.18 1.32
N GLU A 3 20.69 2.58 0.19
CA GLU A 3 19.92 3.26 -0.86
C GLU A 3 18.47 3.55 -0.43
N SER A 4 17.87 2.69 0.38
CA SER A 4 16.51 2.89 0.92
C SER A 4 16.46 4.05 1.90
N ASN A 5 17.47 4.18 2.77
CA ASN A 5 17.59 5.28 3.71
C ASN A 5 17.77 6.62 2.97
N ALA A 6 18.68 6.67 1.99
CA ALA A 6 18.86 7.85 1.14
C ALA A 6 17.61 8.20 0.32
N PHE A 7 16.79 7.22 -0.02
CA PHE A 7 15.49 7.46 -0.66
C PHE A 7 14.51 8.15 0.30
N LEU A 8 14.39 7.65 1.54
CA LEU A 8 13.51 8.26 2.56
C LEU A 8 13.90 9.70 2.87
N GLU A 9 15.18 9.99 3.05
CA GLU A 9 15.70 11.34 3.29
C GLU A 9 15.31 12.32 2.18
N ARG A 10 15.14 11.85 0.94
CA ARG A 10 14.67 12.67 -0.19
C ARG A 10 13.16 12.80 -0.27
N VAL A 11 12.43 11.75 0.11
CA VAL A 11 10.97 11.68 -0.08
C VAL A 11 10.23 12.35 1.07
N LEU A 12 10.67 12.19 2.32
CA LEU A 12 10.00 12.76 3.48
C LEU A 12 9.86 14.28 3.42
N PRO A 13 10.88 15.09 3.06
CA PRO A 13 10.72 16.52 2.90
C PRO A 13 9.71 16.90 1.79
N ARG A 14 9.65 16.10 0.71
CA ARG A 14 8.66 16.32 -0.35
C ARG A 14 7.24 16.01 0.14
N ALA A 15 7.05 14.93 0.87
CA ALA A 15 5.77 14.59 1.46
C ALA A 15 5.33 15.66 2.46
N GLN A 16 6.26 16.20 3.22
CA GLN A 16 6.06 17.30 4.15
C GLN A 16 5.58 18.57 3.43
N GLY A 17 6.10 18.89 2.25
CA GLY A 17 5.65 20.00 1.42
C GLY A 17 4.26 19.83 0.82
N LEU A 18 3.70 18.63 0.80
CA LEU A 18 2.39 18.34 0.22
C LEU A 18 1.23 18.40 1.22
N THR A 19 1.50 18.26 2.51
CA THR A 19 0.45 18.20 3.53
C THR A 19 0.96 18.67 4.89
N GLU A 20 0.10 19.35 5.63
CA GLU A 20 0.33 19.66 7.04
C GLU A 20 -0.23 18.60 8.00
N ARG A 21 -0.94 17.61 7.45
CA ARG A 21 -1.50 16.52 8.26
C ARG A 21 -0.42 15.56 8.73
N PRO A 22 -0.67 14.82 9.82
CA PRO A 22 0.22 13.75 10.26
C PRO A 22 0.53 12.76 9.13
N ILE A 23 1.79 12.38 8.99
CA ILE A 23 2.26 11.41 8.00
C ILE A 23 2.46 10.07 8.71
N LEU A 24 1.93 8.99 8.15
CA LEU A 24 2.19 7.62 8.56
C LEU A 24 2.96 6.89 7.44
N LEU A 25 4.22 6.56 7.72
CA LEU A 25 5.02 5.70 6.87
C LEU A 25 4.72 4.23 7.18
N ARG A 26 4.42 3.43 6.16
CA ARG A 26 4.21 1.99 6.29
C ARG A 26 5.15 1.25 5.35
N GLU A 27 5.85 0.25 5.90
CA GLU A 27 6.87 -0.49 5.18
C GLU A 27 6.76 -1.99 5.46
N ASP A 28 7.25 -2.79 4.51
CA ASP A 28 7.28 -4.24 4.64
C ASP A 28 8.49 -4.72 5.47
N SER A 29 8.60 -6.04 5.66
CA SER A 29 9.67 -6.65 6.44
C SER A 29 11.06 -6.54 5.78
N GLY A 30 11.15 -6.10 4.54
CA GLY A 30 12.41 -5.83 3.85
C GLY A 30 13.15 -4.64 4.44
N PHE A 31 12.43 -3.73 5.11
CA PHE A 31 12.97 -2.54 5.77
C PHE A 31 13.33 -2.76 7.25
N ASP A 32 13.09 -3.95 7.80
CA ASP A 32 13.42 -4.28 9.18
C ASP A 32 14.93 -4.35 9.40
N SER A 33 15.52 -3.25 9.87
CA SER A 33 16.90 -3.19 10.36
C SER A 33 17.06 -2.12 11.42
N GLN A 34 18.01 -2.30 12.33
CA GLN A 34 18.28 -1.33 13.40
C GLN A 34 18.64 0.05 12.83
N ALA A 35 19.51 0.12 11.81
CA ALA A 35 19.89 1.38 11.18
C ALA A 35 18.71 2.10 10.54
N HIS A 36 17.76 1.37 9.95
CA HIS A 36 16.55 1.95 9.36
C HIS A 36 15.58 2.47 10.43
N LEU A 37 15.35 1.69 11.49
CA LEU A 37 14.50 2.11 12.61
C LEU A 37 15.08 3.32 13.34
N ALA A 38 16.40 3.39 13.52
CA ALA A 38 17.08 4.56 14.08
C ALA A 38 16.89 5.80 13.20
N LEU A 39 17.00 5.67 11.87
CA LEU A 39 16.71 6.76 10.94
C LEU A 39 15.25 7.23 11.08
N LEU A 40 14.28 6.31 11.19
CA LEU A 40 12.87 6.67 11.37
C LEU A 40 12.65 7.45 12.67
N GLU A 41 13.31 7.08 13.77
CA GLU A 41 13.25 7.83 15.03
C GLU A 41 13.89 9.21 14.90
N GLN A 42 15.03 9.34 14.22
CA GLN A 42 15.66 10.64 13.92
C GLN A 42 14.73 11.55 13.11
N GLN A 43 14.13 11.01 12.04
CA GLN A 43 13.19 11.77 11.21
C GLN A 43 11.93 12.17 12.01
N ARG A 44 11.44 11.29 12.88
CA ARG A 44 10.30 11.60 13.75
C ARG A 44 10.59 12.73 14.70
N GLN A 45 11.78 12.76 15.29
CA GLN A 45 12.24 13.84 16.16
C GLN A 45 12.37 15.15 15.39
N ALA A 46 13.00 15.15 14.20
CA ALA A 46 13.13 16.34 13.35
C ALA A 46 11.76 16.93 12.96
N PHE A 47 10.79 16.08 12.61
CA PHE A 47 9.41 16.52 12.35
C PHE A 47 8.77 17.16 13.59
N ALA A 48 9.00 16.60 14.78
CA ALA A 48 8.45 17.12 16.02
C ALA A 48 9.04 18.50 16.38
N GLU A 49 10.33 18.73 16.12
CA GLU A 49 10.99 20.04 16.28
C GLU A 49 10.36 21.12 15.39
N GLU A 50 9.85 20.74 14.24
CA GLU A 50 9.10 21.62 13.32
C GLU A 50 7.59 21.71 13.65
N GLY A 51 7.14 21.13 14.78
CA GLY A 51 5.74 21.10 15.17
C GLY A 51 4.89 20.15 14.32
N ARG A 52 5.49 19.20 13.62
CA ARG A 52 4.85 18.25 12.72
C ARG A 52 4.90 16.83 13.27
N ARG A 53 4.05 15.97 12.76
CA ARG A 53 3.96 14.58 13.21
C ARG A 53 4.27 13.60 12.10
N LEU A 54 5.29 12.76 12.34
CA LEU A 54 5.62 11.59 11.55
C LEU A 54 5.47 10.36 12.44
N ASP A 55 4.70 9.39 11.99
CA ASP A 55 4.62 8.07 12.59
C ASP A 55 5.07 7.00 11.59
N TYR A 56 5.51 5.85 12.09
CA TYR A 56 5.88 4.73 11.25
C TYR A 56 5.27 3.40 11.72
N LEU A 57 5.20 2.46 10.78
CA LEU A 57 4.71 1.10 10.97
C LEU A 57 5.44 0.16 10.02
N VAL A 58 6.41 -0.59 10.53
CA VAL A 58 7.29 -1.47 9.75
C VAL A 58 7.04 -2.92 10.16
N LYS A 59 6.82 -3.82 9.20
CA LYS A 59 6.65 -5.24 9.48
C LYS A 59 7.97 -5.81 10.01
N TRP A 60 7.92 -6.43 11.18
CA TRP A 60 9.06 -7.13 11.75
C TRP A 60 9.37 -8.41 10.95
N ASN A 61 10.65 -8.69 10.76
CA ASN A 61 11.15 -9.91 10.13
C ASN A 61 11.76 -10.83 11.18
N PRO A 62 11.16 -11.98 11.49
CA PRO A 62 11.67 -12.89 12.54
C PRO A 62 13.01 -13.53 12.19
N ARG A 63 13.43 -13.59 10.92
CA ARG A 63 14.73 -14.12 10.48
C ARG A 63 15.07 -15.49 11.06
N GLY A 64 14.08 -16.37 11.18
CA GLY A 64 14.26 -17.70 11.75
C GLY A 64 14.08 -17.79 13.27
N SER A 65 14.04 -16.68 14.02
CA SER A 65 13.80 -16.71 15.48
C SER A 65 12.39 -17.18 15.83
N ALA A 66 11.43 -17.05 14.92
CA ALA A 66 10.06 -17.52 15.14
C ALA A 66 9.98 -19.02 15.40
N THR A 67 10.81 -19.82 14.75
CA THR A 67 10.85 -21.27 14.91
C THR A 67 11.84 -21.69 16.00
N ALA A 68 13.00 -21.02 16.09
CA ALA A 68 14.05 -21.36 17.03
C ALA A 68 13.67 -21.11 18.51
N ASP A 69 12.82 -20.10 18.74
CA ASP A 69 12.43 -19.64 20.09
C ASP A 69 10.95 -19.86 20.38
N GLN A 70 10.30 -20.83 19.74
CA GLN A 70 8.84 -21.03 19.83
C GLN A 70 8.35 -21.18 21.28
N ASP A 71 9.02 -21.96 22.11
CA ASP A 71 8.64 -22.17 23.51
C ASP A 71 8.75 -20.87 24.31
N THR A 72 9.76 -20.05 24.04
CA THR A 72 9.91 -18.73 24.66
C THR A 72 8.74 -17.81 24.29
N TRP A 73 8.34 -17.78 23.02
CA TRP A 73 7.21 -16.96 22.56
C TRP A 73 5.88 -17.46 23.13
N LEU A 74 5.68 -18.77 23.24
CA LEU A 74 4.50 -19.35 23.86
C LEU A 74 4.43 -19.00 25.37
N ALA A 75 5.56 -19.00 26.05
CA ALA A 75 5.63 -18.61 27.46
C ALA A 75 5.30 -17.13 27.66
N VAL A 76 5.82 -16.22 26.82
CA VAL A 76 5.47 -14.80 26.87
C VAL A 76 4.00 -14.55 26.54
N ALA A 77 3.43 -15.33 25.63
CA ALA A 77 2.03 -15.20 25.21
C ALA A 77 1.03 -15.72 26.26
N ALA A 78 1.47 -16.43 27.30
CA ALA A 78 0.60 -17.14 28.24
C ALA A 78 -0.49 -16.26 28.85
N ASP A 79 -0.17 -15.01 29.18
CA ASP A 79 -1.10 -14.06 29.83
C ASP A 79 -2.00 -13.30 28.85
N TYR A 80 -1.80 -13.48 27.53
CA TYR A 80 -2.45 -12.67 26.49
C TYR A 80 -3.37 -13.46 25.57
N TRP A 81 -3.60 -14.76 25.83
CA TRP A 81 -4.39 -15.60 24.96
C TRP A 81 -5.86 -15.17 24.88
N GLN A 82 -6.35 -15.07 23.66
CA GLN A 82 -7.76 -14.86 23.31
C GLN A 82 -8.19 -15.93 22.31
N GLU A 83 -9.26 -16.62 22.59
CA GLU A 83 -9.85 -17.57 21.66
C GLU A 83 -10.57 -16.81 20.53
N LEU A 84 -10.22 -17.11 19.29
CA LEU A 84 -10.87 -16.54 18.12
C LEU A 84 -12.00 -17.45 17.60
N ARG A 85 -11.78 -18.76 17.66
CA ARG A 85 -12.72 -19.82 17.36
C ARG A 85 -12.20 -21.14 17.94
N PRO A 86 -13.03 -22.20 18.02
CA PRO A 86 -12.55 -23.52 18.45
C PRO A 86 -11.31 -23.95 17.64
N GLY A 87 -10.26 -24.32 18.34
CA GLY A 87 -8.97 -24.71 17.72
C GLY A 87 -8.14 -23.57 17.15
N LYS A 88 -8.47 -22.30 17.42
CA LYS A 88 -7.62 -21.15 17.03
C LYS A 88 -7.65 -20.07 18.10
N ARG A 89 -6.47 -19.75 18.64
CA ARG A 89 -6.29 -18.66 19.60
C ARG A 89 -5.19 -17.70 19.14
N GLN A 90 -5.23 -16.49 19.66
CA GLN A 90 -4.16 -15.50 19.44
C GLN A 90 -3.76 -14.84 20.76
N ALA A 91 -2.52 -14.41 20.82
CA ALA A 91 -2.03 -13.53 21.87
C ALA A 91 -1.48 -12.26 21.25
N LEU A 92 -1.82 -11.10 21.82
CA LEU A 92 -1.37 -9.78 21.37
C LEU A 92 -0.71 -9.06 22.53
N TRP A 93 0.50 -8.57 22.34
CA TRP A 93 1.19 -7.76 23.35
C TRP A 93 2.09 -6.72 22.70
N THR A 94 2.56 -5.80 23.50
CA THR A 94 3.53 -4.78 23.10
C THR A 94 4.80 -4.92 23.93
N GLN A 95 5.93 -4.76 23.29
CA GLN A 95 7.23 -4.73 23.95
C GLN A 95 8.07 -3.56 23.44
N THR A 96 8.95 -3.08 24.30
CA THR A 96 9.96 -2.07 23.97
C THR A 96 11.30 -2.74 23.74
N VAL A 97 12.05 -2.26 22.76
CA VAL A 97 13.37 -2.79 22.40
C VAL A 97 14.32 -1.63 22.22
N SER A 98 15.49 -1.71 22.86
CA SER A 98 16.59 -0.77 22.62
C SER A 98 17.33 -1.16 21.34
N ILE A 99 17.51 -0.19 20.46
CA ILE A 99 18.30 -0.31 19.23
C ILE A 99 19.37 0.77 19.21
N HIS A 100 20.42 0.56 18.43
CA HIS A 100 21.50 1.54 18.29
C HIS A 100 21.70 1.89 16.82
N ASP A 101 22.00 3.16 16.55
CA ASP A 101 22.45 3.59 15.23
C ASP A 101 23.95 3.28 15.01
N ASP A 102 24.46 3.64 13.83
CA ASP A 102 25.87 3.47 13.47
C ASP A 102 26.83 4.30 14.38
N ASN A 103 26.32 5.33 15.03
CA ASN A 103 27.05 6.19 15.99
C ASN A 103 26.90 5.72 17.45
N LYS A 104 26.27 4.56 17.68
CA LYS A 104 25.97 3.98 18.99
C LYS A 104 24.99 4.81 19.84
N ILE A 105 24.19 5.66 19.21
CA ILE A 105 23.10 6.36 19.88
C ILE A 105 21.97 5.37 20.10
N GLU A 106 21.48 5.28 21.33
CA GLU A 106 20.39 4.38 21.72
C GLU A 106 19.02 5.02 21.43
N TYR A 107 18.14 4.24 20.84
CA TYR A 107 16.73 4.56 20.63
C TYR A 107 15.87 3.45 21.23
N VAL A 108 14.80 3.83 21.92
CA VAL A 108 13.81 2.88 22.45
C VAL A 108 12.63 2.83 21.49
N VAL A 109 12.45 1.71 20.83
CA VAL A 109 11.40 1.49 19.84
C VAL A 109 10.35 0.50 20.35
N LYS A 110 9.10 0.71 19.96
CA LYS A 110 7.97 -0.14 20.32
C LYS A 110 7.72 -1.19 19.24
N ARG A 111 7.44 -2.42 19.65
CA ARG A 111 7.05 -3.52 18.77
C ARG A 111 5.77 -4.18 19.26
N VAL A 112 4.75 -4.19 18.44
CA VAL A 112 3.54 -4.98 18.64
C VAL A 112 3.80 -6.40 18.15
N MET A 113 3.40 -7.40 18.93
CA MET A 113 3.56 -8.82 18.63
C MET A 113 2.21 -9.50 18.55
N ARG A 114 2.08 -10.44 17.62
CA ARG A 114 0.96 -11.36 17.51
C ARG A 114 1.46 -12.78 17.40
N LEU A 115 1.00 -13.65 18.27
CA LEU A 115 1.18 -15.09 18.17
C LEU A 115 -0.18 -15.72 17.87
N VAL A 116 -0.25 -16.55 16.86
CA VAL A 116 -1.45 -17.30 16.50
C VAL A 116 -1.14 -18.78 16.62
N GLU A 117 -1.95 -19.51 17.36
CA GLU A 117 -1.87 -20.97 17.46
C GLU A 117 -3.13 -21.58 16.85
N ARG A 118 -2.95 -22.60 16.03
CA ARG A 118 -4.02 -23.40 15.43
C ARG A 118 -3.82 -24.86 15.81
N THR A 119 -4.81 -25.45 16.44
CA THR A 119 -4.88 -26.89 16.77
C THR A 119 -5.90 -27.63 15.91
N ALA A 120 -6.72 -26.88 15.15
CA ALA A 120 -7.65 -27.42 14.19
C ALA A 120 -7.65 -26.57 12.90
N ASP A 121 -7.90 -27.22 11.77
CA ASP A 121 -8.05 -26.55 10.49
C ASP A 121 -9.38 -25.79 10.37
N HIS A 122 -9.67 -25.30 9.17
CA HIS A 122 -10.88 -24.54 8.87
C HIS A 122 -12.15 -25.41 8.96
N ASP A 123 -12.05 -26.71 8.70
CA ASP A 123 -13.17 -27.66 8.71
C ASP A 123 -13.39 -28.29 10.10
N GLY A 124 -12.55 -27.93 11.08
CA GLY A 124 -12.61 -28.41 12.46
C GLY A 124 -11.88 -29.74 12.69
N GLN A 125 -11.11 -30.22 11.70
CA GLN A 125 -10.27 -31.39 11.85
C GLN A 125 -9.04 -31.02 12.69
N LEU A 126 -8.73 -31.84 13.71
CA LEU A 126 -7.57 -31.65 14.55
C LEU A 126 -6.28 -31.81 13.73
N LEU A 127 -5.36 -30.88 13.91
CA LEU A 127 -4.02 -30.95 13.34
C LEU A 127 -3.17 -31.96 14.14
N LEU A 128 -2.25 -32.64 13.47
CA LEU A 128 -1.34 -33.59 14.13
C LEU A 128 -0.40 -32.86 15.10
N GLU A 129 0.04 -31.67 14.70
CA GLU A 129 0.86 -30.78 15.52
C GLU A 129 0.26 -29.36 15.44
N PRO A 130 0.26 -28.59 16.54
CA PRO A 130 -0.20 -27.20 16.50
C PRO A 130 0.64 -26.36 15.55
N GLU A 131 -0.04 -25.58 14.70
CA GLU A 131 0.63 -24.56 13.91
C GLU A 131 0.76 -23.28 14.71
N VAL A 132 1.98 -22.76 14.83
CA VAL A 132 2.28 -21.51 15.52
C VAL A 132 2.85 -20.50 14.54
N GLU A 133 2.18 -19.34 14.43
CA GLU A 133 2.56 -18.24 13.57
C GLU A 133 2.88 -17.00 14.40
N LEU A 134 4.11 -16.50 14.31
CA LEU A 134 4.57 -15.32 15.01
C LEU A 134 4.73 -14.15 14.03
N GLU A 135 4.10 -13.02 14.35
CA GLU A 135 4.21 -11.78 13.60
C GLU A 135 4.54 -10.61 14.53
N GLY A 136 5.16 -9.59 13.97
CA GLY A 136 5.45 -8.36 14.69
C GLY A 136 5.43 -7.13 13.81
N TRP A 137 5.30 -5.96 14.46
CA TRP A 137 5.28 -4.65 13.81
C TRP A 137 5.99 -3.62 14.69
N TRP A 138 7.06 -3.04 14.18
CA TRP A 138 7.67 -1.88 14.77
C TRP A 138 6.78 -0.66 14.55
N THR A 139 6.58 0.15 15.58
CA THR A 139 5.66 1.29 15.47
C THR A 139 5.98 2.40 16.46
N SER A 140 5.79 3.64 16.02
CA SER A 140 5.75 4.83 16.88
C SER A 140 4.34 5.18 17.36
N LEU A 141 3.31 4.50 16.82
CA LEU A 141 1.92 4.78 17.19
C LEU A 141 1.63 4.40 18.63
N ASP A 142 0.95 5.28 19.35
CA ASP A 142 0.45 5.01 20.70
C ASP A 142 -1.00 4.52 20.64
N GLU A 143 -1.16 3.32 20.08
CA GLU A 143 -2.46 2.67 19.87
C GLU A 143 -2.42 1.24 20.39
N ALA A 144 -3.61 0.67 20.63
CA ALA A 144 -3.74 -0.74 21.01
C ALA A 144 -3.22 -1.66 19.90
N PRO A 145 -2.68 -2.84 20.24
CA PRO A 145 -2.12 -3.79 19.27
C PRO A 145 -3.03 -4.10 18.08
N GLU A 146 -4.32 -4.28 18.34
CA GLU A 146 -5.33 -4.56 17.30
C GLU A 146 -5.46 -3.42 16.30
N ALA A 147 -5.42 -2.18 16.80
CA ALA A 147 -5.51 -0.98 15.94
C ALA A 147 -4.28 -0.84 15.05
N VAL A 148 -3.08 -1.08 15.60
CA VAL A 148 -1.81 -1.09 14.86
C VAL A 148 -1.83 -2.13 13.75
N ILE A 149 -2.23 -3.36 14.06
CA ILE A 149 -2.35 -4.46 13.10
C ILE A 149 -3.36 -4.11 12.00
N LYS A 150 -4.53 -3.59 12.36
CA LYS A 150 -5.56 -3.16 11.40
C LYS A 150 -5.06 -2.05 10.47
N ARG A 151 -4.29 -1.09 11.00
CA ARG A 151 -3.66 -0.03 10.18
C ARG A 151 -2.65 -0.62 9.21
N TYR A 152 -1.86 -1.61 9.63
CA TYR A 152 -0.94 -2.29 8.73
C TYR A 152 -1.69 -3.05 7.65
N GLN A 153 -2.70 -3.84 7.99
CA GLN A 153 -3.51 -4.62 7.05
C GLN A 153 -4.25 -3.73 6.02
N ALA A 154 -4.62 -2.51 6.38
CA ALA A 154 -5.18 -1.54 5.44
C ALA A 154 -4.20 -1.14 4.32
N HIS A 155 -2.92 -1.56 4.40
CA HIS A 155 -1.91 -1.39 3.35
C HIS A 155 -2.13 -2.27 2.12
N ALA A 156 -2.92 -3.33 2.19
CA ALA A 156 -3.20 -4.25 1.07
C ALA A 156 -3.63 -3.54 -0.23
N THR A 157 -4.15 -2.30 -0.15
CA THR A 157 -4.44 -1.47 -1.32
C THR A 157 -3.20 -1.15 -2.16
N HIS A 158 -2.00 -1.08 -1.56
CA HIS A 158 -0.74 -0.82 -2.28
C HIS A 158 -0.31 -2.01 -3.13
N GLU A 159 -0.53 -3.24 -2.67
CA GLU A 159 -0.26 -4.44 -3.46
C GLU A 159 -1.09 -4.45 -4.76
N GLN A 160 -2.34 -3.94 -4.68
CA GLN A 160 -3.16 -3.76 -5.87
C GLN A 160 -2.57 -2.74 -6.84
N PHE A 161 -1.98 -1.64 -6.34
CA PHE A 161 -1.31 -0.64 -7.20
C PHE A 161 -0.09 -1.23 -7.89
N HIS A 162 0.73 -1.98 -7.17
CA HIS A 162 1.86 -2.70 -7.76
C HIS A 162 1.42 -3.71 -8.80
N SER A 163 0.36 -4.48 -8.52
CA SER A 163 -0.23 -5.42 -9.47
C SER A 163 -0.74 -4.69 -10.72
N GLU A 164 -1.38 -3.52 -10.59
CA GLU A 164 -1.85 -2.74 -11.74
C GLU A 164 -0.69 -2.24 -12.60
N ILE A 165 0.40 -1.75 -11.99
CA ILE A 165 1.58 -1.31 -12.75
C ILE A 165 2.23 -2.50 -13.46
N LYS A 166 2.42 -3.62 -12.77
CA LYS A 166 3.06 -4.81 -13.33
C LYS A 166 2.21 -5.46 -14.42
N THR A 167 0.94 -5.75 -14.11
CA THR A 167 0.08 -6.58 -14.95
C THR A 167 -0.78 -5.76 -15.92
N ASP A 168 -1.39 -4.66 -15.46
CA ASP A 168 -2.35 -3.91 -16.28
C ASP A 168 -1.63 -2.93 -17.23
N LEU A 169 -0.44 -2.44 -16.87
CA LEU A 169 0.45 -1.65 -17.72
C LEU A 169 1.60 -2.45 -18.35
N ASP A 170 1.62 -3.79 -18.16
CA ASP A 170 2.61 -4.71 -18.74
C ASP A 170 4.08 -4.32 -18.43
N LEU A 171 4.32 -3.84 -17.19
CA LEU A 171 5.66 -3.43 -16.73
C LEU A 171 6.31 -4.44 -15.79
N GLU A 172 5.84 -5.67 -15.76
CA GLU A 172 6.49 -6.75 -15.01
C GLU A 172 7.92 -7.01 -15.53
N ARG A 173 8.09 -6.85 -16.83
CA ARG A 173 9.41 -6.90 -17.50
C ARG A 173 9.70 -5.56 -18.15
N LEU A 174 10.73 -4.90 -17.66
CA LEU A 174 11.19 -3.65 -18.28
C LEU A 174 11.82 -3.92 -19.66
N PRO A 175 11.51 -3.10 -20.66
CA PRO A 175 11.83 -3.40 -22.08
C PRO A 175 13.31 -3.22 -22.44
N SER A 176 14.16 -2.74 -21.54
CA SER A 176 15.56 -2.44 -21.84
C SER A 176 16.51 -2.97 -20.75
N GLY A 177 17.72 -3.36 -21.15
CA GLY A 177 18.83 -3.61 -20.23
C GLY A 177 19.50 -2.34 -19.69
N LYS A 178 19.11 -1.14 -20.18
CA LYS A 178 19.71 0.14 -19.78
C LYS A 178 18.89 0.81 -18.69
N PHE A 179 19.51 1.13 -17.55
CA PHE A 179 18.86 1.76 -16.41
C PHE A 179 18.14 3.06 -16.79
N ALA A 180 18.83 3.99 -17.44
CA ALA A 180 18.25 5.29 -17.81
C ALA A 180 17.03 5.19 -18.74
N THR A 181 16.99 4.20 -19.63
CA THR A 181 15.83 3.94 -20.50
C THR A 181 14.66 3.44 -19.67
N ASN A 182 14.90 2.50 -18.76
CA ASN A 182 13.86 1.97 -17.89
C ASN A 182 13.34 3.02 -16.90
N ASP A 183 14.20 3.88 -16.40
CA ASP A 183 13.82 5.01 -15.55
C ASP A 183 12.86 5.97 -16.26
N LEU A 184 13.16 6.36 -17.50
CA LEU A 184 12.25 7.16 -18.32
C LEU A 184 10.91 6.46 -18.54
N ILE A 185 10.93 5.17 -18.88
CA ILE A 185 9.70 4.38 -19.10
C ILE A 185 8.85 4.32 -17.83
N LEU A 186 9.45 4.13 -16.67
CA LEU A 186 8.72 4.13 -15.39
C LEU A 186 8.08 5.49 -15.08
N HIS A 187 8.76 6.60 -15.38
CA HIS A 187 8.19 7.95 -15.23
C HIS A 187 7.00 8.18 -16.16
N LEU A 188 7.10 7.77 -17.42
CA LEU A 188 5.99 7.85 -18.37
C LEU A 188 4.82 6.96 -17.96
N ALA A 189 5.10 5.76 -17.48
CA ALA A 189 4.09 4.83 -16.95
C ALA A 189 3.40 5.38 -15.71
N GLN A 190 4.12 6.04 -14.81
CA GLN A 190 3.54 6.71 -13.65
C GLN A 190 2.57 7.82 -14.07
N LEU A 191 2.93 8.62 -15.08
CA LEU A 191 2.03 9.64 -15.64
C LEU A 191 0.76 9.00 -16.21
N ALA A 192 0.92 7.97 -17.05
CA ALA A 192 -0.20 7.23 -17.65
C ALA A 192 -1.08 6.59 -16.57
N TYR A 193 -0.47 5.98 -15.55
CA TYR A 193 -1.17 5.42 -14.40
C TYR A 193 -2.05 6.46 -13.71
N ASN A 194 -1.51 7.64 -13.41
CA ASN A 194 -2.25 8.70 -12.72
C ASN A 194 -3.41 9.21 -13.56
N ILE A 195 -3.23 9.38 -14.89
CA ILE A 195 -4.29 9.78 -15.80
C ILE A 195 -5.42 8.74 -15.82
N LEU A 196 -5.09 7.46 -15.99
CA LEU A 196 -6.07 6.38 -16.01
C LEU A 196 -6.82 6.25 -14.67
N ARG A 197 -6.12 6.44 -13.56
CA ARG A 197 -6.72 6.48 -12.22
C ARG A 197 -7.73 7.63 -12.10
N LEU A 198 -7.37 8.81 -12.55
CA LEU A 198 -8.25 9.97 -12.55
C LEU A 198 -9.49 9.73 -13.43
N MET A 199 -9.31 9.18 -14.63
CA MET A 199 -10.42 8.79 -15.50
C MET A 199 -11.37 7.80 -14.81
N GLY A 200 -10.81 6.77 -14.16
CA GLY A 200 -11.59 5.79 -13.41
C GLY A 200 -12.38 6.41 -12.26
N GLN A 201 -11.77 7.33 -11.51
CA GLN A 201 -12.42 8.01 -10.39
C GLN A 201 -13.54 8.97 -10.85
N LEU A 202 -13.30 9.74 -11.88
CA LEU A 202 -14.26 10.74 -12.36
C LEU A 202 -15.40 10.15 -13.19
N GLY A 203 -15.14 9.06 -13.92
CA GLY A 203 -16.09 8.54 -14.90
C GLY A 203 -16.71 7.17 -14.56
N MET A 204 -16.12 6.38 -13.64
CA MET A 204 -16.50 4.98 -13.50
C MET A 204 -16.90 4.58 -12.07
N THR A 205 -17.06 5.49 -11.14
CA THR A 205 -17.43 5.19 -9.74
C THR A 205 -18.85 5.69 -9.37
N GLY A 206 -19.49 6.50 -10.19
CA GLY A 206 -20.83 7.03 -9.98
C GLY A 206 -21.91 6.35 -10.85
N GLU A 207 -23.09 6.95 -10.87
CA GLU A 207 -24.27 6.48 -11.63
C GLU A 207 -24.03 6.38 -13.15
N LEU A 208 -23.12 7.21 -13.67
CA LEU A 208 -22.73 7.16 -15.10
C LEU A 208 -21.78 6.01 -15.44
N SER A 209 -21.40 5.18 -14.45
CA SER A 209 -20.48 4.06 -14.69
C SER A 209 -21.09 3.07 -15.68
N PRO A 210 -20.38 2.71 -16.77
CA PRO A 210 -20.82 1.67 -17.70
C PRO A 210 -20.76 0.26 -17.09
N VAL A 211 -20.16 0.11 -15.91
CA VAL A 211 -20.01 -1.15 -15.19
C VAL A 211 -21.11 -1.29 -14.16
N ARG A 212 -21.89 -2.38 -14.25
CA ARG A 212 -23.09 -2.63 -13.41
C ARG A 212 -22.83 -2.63 -11.90
N HIS A 213 -21.68 -3.11 -11.46
CA HIS A 213 -21.40 -3.24 -10.03
C HIS A 213 -20.85 -1.93 -9.46
N PRO A 214 -21.41 -1.40 -8.36
CA PRO A 214 -20.87 -0.25 -7.68
C PRO A 214 -19.48 -0.57 -7.12
N ALA A 215 -18.57 0.38 -7.20
CA ALA A 215 -17.23 0.26 -6.62
C ALA A 215 -16.71 1.63 -6.20
N LYS A 216 -16.01 1.66 -5.06
CA LYS A 216 -15.30 2.87 -4.60
C LYS A 216 -14.09 3.19 -5.47
N ARG A 217 -13.58 2.19 -6.19
CA ARG A 217 -12.41 2.27 -7.05
C ARG A 217 -12.55 1.26 -8.20
N ARG A 218 -12.10 1.64 -9.40
CA ARG A 218 -11.98 0.73 -10.54
C ARG A 218 -10.51 0.34 -10.75
N ARG A 219 -10.29 -0.92 -11.06
CA ARG A 219 -8.97 -1.42 -11.47
C ARG A 219 -8.58 -0.82 -12.82
N LEU A 220 -7.29 -0.55 -13.05
CA LEU A 220 -6.81 0.02 -14.31
C LEU A 220 -7.25 -0.78 -15.54
N ARG A 221 -7.15 -2.10 -15.47
CA ARG A 221 -7.60 -2.99 -16.55
C ARG A 221 -9.05 -2.71 -16.96
N THR A 222 -9.93 -2.48 -16.00
CA THR A 222 -11.33 -2.13 -16.28
C THR A 222 -11.42 -0.76 -16.96
N VAL A 223 -10.64 0.22 -16.53
CA VAL A 223 -10.60 1.56 -17.15
C VAL A 223 -10.11 1.45 -18.59
N LEU A 224 -9.03 0.71 -18.82
CA LEU A 224 -8.49 0.47 -20.16
C LEU A 224 -9.51 -0.20 -21.07
N GLN A 225 -10.15 -1.28 -20.62
CA GLN A 225 -11.12 -2.04 -21.42
C GLN A 225 -12.38 -1.22 -21.72
N GLU A 226 -12.86 -0.45 -20.77
CA GLU A 226 -14.12 0.26 -20.92
C GLU A 226 -13.99 1.63 -21.59
N LEU A 227 -12.85 2.30 -21.48
CA LEU A 227 -12.68 3.66 -21.99
C LEU A 227 -11.60 3.83 -23.05
N VAL A 228 -10.55 2.98 -23.04
CA VAL A 228 -9.39 3.16 -23.94
C VAL A 228 -9.37 2.15 -25.08
N HIS A 229 -9.49 0.85 -24.78
CA HIS A 229 -9.45 -0.21 -25.79
C HIS A 229 -10.81 -0.35 -26.48
N ARG A 230 -11.19 0.67 -27.25
CA ARG A 230 -12.46 0.73 -27.97
C ARG A 230 -12.24 0.58 -29.47
N ALA A 231 -13.00 -0.34 -30.06
CA ALA A 231 -13.05 -0.44 -31.52
C ALA A 231 -13.75 0.80 -32.10
N ALA A 232 -13.19 1.37 -33.13
CA ALA A 232 -13.77 2.46 -33.88
C ALA A 232 -13.57 2.25 -35.37
N LEU A 233 -14.58 2.61 -36.18
CA LEU A 233 -14.42 2.70 -37.62
C LEU A 233 -13.81 4.05 -37.98
N VAL A 234 -12.71 4.04 -38.69
CA VAL A 234 -12.09 5.27 -39.17
C VAL A 234 -12.69 5.62 -40.52
N ILE A 235 -13.39 6.74 -40.61
CA ILE A 235 -14.04 7.23 -41.84
C ILE A 235 -13.32 8.49 -42.31
N HIS A 236 -12.82 8.44 -43.52
CA HIS A 236 -12.27 9.61 -44.17
C HIS A 236 -13.33 10.30 -45.01
N LYS A 237 -13.75 11.50 -44.64
CA LYS A 237 -14.76 12.27 -45.37
C LYS A 237 -14.27 13.70 -45.59
N ALA A 238 -14.09 14.07 -46.86
CA ALA A 238 -13.54 15.36 -47.24
C ALA A 238 -12.20 15.63 -46.56
N ARG A 239 -12.10 16.66 -45.70
CA ARG A 239 -10.88 17.04 -44.97
C ARG A 239 -10.93 16.61 -43.50
N GLN A 240 -11.82 15.66 -43.16
CA GLN A 240 -12.06 15.23 -41.76
C GLN A 240 -11.78 13.73 -41.62
N ILE A 241 -11.22 13.39 -40.48
CA ILE A 241 -11.13 12.01 -40.02
C ILE A 241 -12.16 11.87 -38.89
N ILE A 242 -13.13 10.97 -39.11
CA ILE A 242 -14.20 10.68 -38.15
C ILE A 242 -13.91 9.32 -37.55
N LEU A 243 -13.95 9.25 -36.23
CA LEU A 243 -13.92 7.98 -35.48
C LEU A 243 -15.36 7.65 -35.07
N ASP A 244 -15.90 6.60 -35.69
CA ASP A 244 -17.23 6.11 -35.36
C ASP A 244 -17.13 4.94 -34.38
N PHE A 245 -17.60 5.14 -33.15
CA PHE A 245 -17.64 4.15 -32.07
C PHE A 245 -18.94 3.34 -32.03
N GLY A 246 -19.81 3.47 -33.03
CA GLY A 246 -21.10 2.81 -33.09
C GLY A 246 -22.11 3.33 -32.06
N GLN A 247 -23.04 2.48 -31.63
CA GLN A 247 -24.14 2.86 -30.74
C GLN A 247 -23.80 2.71 -29.22
N ASP A 248 -22.55 2.86 -28.83
CA ASP A 248 -22.14 2.73 -27.41
C ASP A 248 -22.40 4.02 -26.62
N ILE A 249 -23.67 4.36 -26.43
CA ILE A 249 -24.10 5.61 -25.82
C ILE A 249 -23.58 5.75 -24.38
N GLY A 250 -23.59 4.66 -23.60
CA GLY A 250 -23.20 4.71 -22.19
C GLY A 250 -21.75 5.14 -21.98
N ARG A 251 -20.82 4.54 -22.73
CA ARG A 251 -19.39 4.86 -22.63
C ARG A 251 -19.04 6.21 -23.23
N MET A 252 -19.70 6.58 -24.32
CA MET A 252 -19.55 7.91 -24.91
C MET A 252 -20.03 9.03 -23.98
N THR A 253 -21.09 8.79 -23.21
CA THR A 253 -21.56 9.70 -22.18
C THR A 253 -20.49 9.89 -21.09
N VAL A 254 -19.84 8.81 -20.63
CA VAL A 254 -18.73 8.90 -19.68
C VAL A 254 -17.58 9.72 -20.25
N LEU A 255 -17.14 9.45 -21.47
CA LEU A 255 -16.05 10.19 -22.12
C LEU A 255 -16.37 11.69 -22.29
N ASN A 256 -17.58 12.01 -22.69
CA ASN A 256 -18.04 13.40 -22.81
C ASN A 256 -18.10 14.10 -21.45
N THR A 257 -18.56 13.40 -20.42
CA THR A 257 -18.56 13.90 -19.04
C THR A 257 -17.14 14.14 -18.52
N LEU A 258 -16.22 13.21 -18.75
CA LEU A 258 -14.79 13.39 -18.43
C LEU A 258 -14.22 14.61 -19.15
N ARG A 259 -14.46 14.75 -20.44
CA ARG A 259 -14.00 15.89 -21.24
C ARG A 259 -14.53 17.21 -20.68
N SER A 260 -15.80 17.29 -20.31
CA SER A 260 -16.39 18.51 -19.72
C SER A 260 -15.80 18.82 -18.36
N ARG A 261 -15.62 17.83 -17.47
CA ARG A 261 -15.01 18.01 -16.15
C ARG A 261 -13.56 18.44 -16.21
N LEU A 262 -12.80 17.95 -17.18
CA LEU A 262 -11.39 18.33 -17.39
C LEU A 262 -11.25 19.72 -18.02
N ARG A 263 -12.20 20.14 -18.88
CA ARG A 263 -12.18 21.49 -19.49
C ARG A 263 -12.63 22.58 -18.52
N TYR A 264 -13.56 22.26 -17.63
CA TYR A 264 -14.12 23.18 -16.65
C TYR A 264 -13.98 22.56 -15.25
N PRO A 265 -12.77 22.54 -14.68
CA PRO A 265 -12.63 22.09 -13.30
C PRO A 265 -13.53 22.98 -12.44
N ARG A 266 -14.47 22.36 -11.73
CA ARG A 266 -15.26 23.08 -10.73
C ARG A 266 -14.26 23.66 -9.74
N GLY A 267 -14.27 25.00 -9.60
CA GLY A 267 -13.45 25.67 -8.62
C GLY A 267 -13.63 24.96 -7.28
N SER A 268 -12.51 24.69 -6.59
CA SER A 268 -12.55 24.17 -5.24
C SER A 268 -13.51 25.08 -4.45
N PRO A 269 -14.49 24.54 -3.74
CA PRO A 269 -15.21 25.36 -2.77
C PRO A 269 -14.17 25.86 -1.76
N CYS A 270 -14.11 27.20 -1.59
CA CYS A 270 -13.32 27.87 -0.56
C CYS A 270 -13.64 27.31 0.82
#